data_c2898e0a3c7aece9e1898933eab9ae8e
#
_entry.id   c2898e0a3c7aece9e1898933eab9ae8e
#
_cell.length_a   1.000
_cell.length_b   1.000
_cell.length_c   1.000
_cell.angle_alpha   90.00
_cell.angle_beta   90.00
_cell.angle_gamma   90.00
#
_symmetry.space_group_name_H-M   'P 1'
#
loop_
_entity.id
_entity.type
_entity.pdbx_description
1 polymer ?
#
loop_
_entity_poly.entity_id
_entity_poly.type
_entity_poly.pdbx_seq_one_letter_code
_entity_poly.pdbx_strand_id
1 'polypeptide(L)'
;IDMLLRWAANDPVSQKEIERNNAVYKIQGNRNPYVDYPGLEQYVWGNKTDIAFSYDNYDAEVTPDPEPNPDPIDGEQTYVKVTDNSEIQSGAHCLLVYETETKGYALADMISSGKAYSYTSVTISNDQITTEVNADGMPHELLLGGEPDAYTIYDTKSNVYLSLPSSDNALKTAETVTGPTEQW
;
A
#
# COMPACT_ATOMS: atom_id res chain seq x y z
N ILE A 1 24.74 2.61 -22.66
CA ILE A 1 24.12 3.28 -21.49
C ILE A 1 22.88 4.06 -21.96
N ASP A 2 22.97 4.94 -22.97
CA ASP A 2 21.84 5.78 -23.44
C ASP A 2 20.56 5.00 -23.80
N MET A 3 20.72 3.78 -24.32
CA MET A 3 19.60 2.89 -24.61
C MET A 3 18.90 2.44 -23.31
N LEU A 4 19.66 2.11 -22.27
CA LEU A 4 19.12 1.67 -20.98
C LEU A 4 18.41 2.82 -20.25
N LEU A 5 18.98 4.03 -20.31
CA LEU A 5 18.34 5.22 -19.74
C LEU A 5 17.01 5.55 -20.42
N ARG A 6 16.95 5.37 -21.76
CA ARG A 6 15.67 5.52 -22.50
C ARG A 6 14.65 4.44 -22.14
N TRP A 7 15.10 3.22 -21.87
CA TRP A 7 14.20 2.16 -21.42
C TRP A 7 13.66 2.45 -20.03
N ALA A 8 14.50 2.85 -19.07
CA ALA A 8 14.07 3.24 -17.75
C ALA A 8 13.04 4.38 -17.77
N ALA A 9 13.20 5.36 -18.66
CA ALA A 9 12.25 6.46 -18.81
C ALA A 9 10.90 6.04 -19.44
N ASN A 10 10.87 4.96 -20.22
CA ASN A 10 9.67 4.48 -20.91
C ASN A 10 8.99 3.27 -20.22
N ASP A 11 9.63 2.70 -19.23
CA ASP A 11 9.17 1.54 -18.47
C ASP A 11 9.38 1.84 -16.99
N PRO A 12 8.46 2.57 -16.37
CA PRO A 12 8.55 2.93 -14.95
C PRO A 12 8.47 1.69 -14.06
N VAL A 13 9.01 1.81 -12.85
CA VAL A 13 9.02 0.72 -11.87
C VAL A 13 7.59 0.25 -11.62
N SER A 14 7.34 -1.01 -11.87
CA SER A 14 6.03 -1.63 -11.69
C SER A 14 5.84 -2.16 -10.27
N GLN A 15 4.59 -2.32 -9.84
CA GLN A 15 4.23 -2.92 -8.55
C GLN A 15 4.89 -4.29 -8.35
N LYS A 16 4.98 -5.11 -9.39
CA LYS A 16 5.65 -6.41 -9.35
C LYS A 16 7.14 -6.31 -9.01
N GLU A 17 7.81 -5.27 -9.47
CA GLU A 17 9.24 -5.04 -9.16
C GLU A 17 9.42 -4.59 -7.71
N ILE A 18 8.51 -3.78 -7.20
CA ILE A 18 8.47 -3.38 -5.79
C ILE A 18 8.27 -4.59 -4.89
N GLU A 19 7.26 -5.41 -5.18
CA GLU A 19 6.99 -6.65 -4.42
C GLU A 19 8.18 -7.61 -4.44
N ARG A 20 8.81 -7.75 -5.61
CA ARG A 20 10.02 -8.55 -5.73
C ARG A 20 11.17 -7.97 -4.91
N ASN A 21 11.35 -6.66 -4.92
CA ASN A 21 12.36 -5.98 -4.13
C ASN A 21 12.13 -6.18 -2.63
N ASN A 22 10.88 -6.09 -2.19
CA ASN A 22 10.46 -6.37 -0.81
C ASN A 22 10.73 -7.83 -0.41
N ALA A 23 10.39 -8.79 -1.29
CA ALA A 23 10.63 -10.20 -1.05
C ALA A 23 12.13 -10.53 -0.96
N VAL A 24 12.95 -9.93 -1.81
CA VAL A 24 14.42 -10.07 -1.80
C VAL A 24 15.00 -9.47 -0.52
N TYR A 25 14.51 -8.31 -0.07
CA TYR A 25 14.93 -7.69 1.17
C TYR A 25 14.73 -8.60 2.39
N LYS A 26 13.57 -9.25 2.49
CA LYS A 26 13.27 -10.22 3.58
C LYS A 26 14.29 -11.38 3.66
N ILE A 27 14.91 -11.74 2.53
CA ILE A 27 15.84 -12.87 2.44
C ILE A 27 17.30 -12.40 2.56
N GLN A 28 17.65 -11.31 1.91
CA GLN A 28 19.03 -10.86 1.72
C GLN A 28 19.42 -9.67 2.61
N GLY A 29 18.44 -8.95 3.19
CA GLY A 29 18.66 -7.78 4.02
C GLY A 29 19.14 -6.53 3.26
N ASN A 30 19.05 -6.53 1.91
CA ASN A 30 19.37 -5.40 1.07
C ASN A 30 18.34 -5.21 -0.03
N ARG A 31 18.15 -3.97 -0.46
CA ARG A 31 17.18 -3.57 -1.48
C ARG A 31 17.90 -3.13 -2.76
N ASN A 32 17.18 -3.15 -3.87
CA ASN A 32 17.65 -2.56 -5.11
C ASN A 32 17.34 -1.05 -5.12
N PRO A 33 18.36 -0.16 -5.03
CA PRO A 33 18.11 1.27 -4.94
C PRO A 33 17.48 1.86 -6.21
N TYR A 34 17.60 1.23 -7.37
CA TYR A 34 16.98 1.70 -8.61
C TYR A 34 15.48 1.40 -8.67
N VAL A 35 15.00 0.50 -7.84
CA VAL A 35 13.56 0.28 -7.64
C VAL A 35 13.01 1.25 -6.60
N ASP A 36 13.78 1.51 -5.52
CA ASP A 36 13.36 2.38 -4.43
C ASP A 36 13.44 3.88 -4.79
N TYR A 37 14.34 4.23 -5.70
CA TYR A 37 14.58 5.62 -6.13
C TYR A 37 14.55 5.72 -7.65
N PRO A 38 13.38 5.69 -8.28
CA PRO A 38 13.24 5.91 -9.73
C PRO A 38 13.90 7.22 -10.13
N GLY A 39 14.71 7.19 -11.18
CA GLY A 39 15.53 8.34 -11.59
C GLY A 39 16.96 8.37 -11.04
N LEU A 40 17.30 7.49 -10.08
CA LEU A 40 18.66 7.37 -9.55
C LEU A 40 19.70 7.11 -10.65
N GLU A 41 19.31 6.41 -11.72
CA GLU A 41 20.17 6.12 -12.87
C GLU A 41 20.67 7.39 -13.57
N GLN A 42 19.95 8.51 -13.47
CA GLN A 42 20.36 9.80 -14.01
C GLN A 42 21.57 10.38 -13.26
N TYR A 43 21.67 10.11 -11.96
CA TYR A 43 22.80 10.55 -11.13
C TYR A 43 24.04 9.67 -11.31
N VAL A 44 23.86 8.44 -11.76
CA VAL A 44 24.97 7.48 -11.93
C VAL A 44 25.50 7.46 -13.37
N TRP A 45 24.61 7.50 -14.36
CA TRP A 45 24.96 7.35 -15.79
C TRP A 45 24.30 8.36 -16.72
N GLY A 46 23.38 9.17 -16.23
CA GLY A 46 22.58 10.11 -17.03
C GLY A 46 23.12 11.53 -17.01
N ASN A 47 22.22 12.48 -17.02
CA ASN A 47 22.52 13.91 -17.15
C ASN A 47 22.70 14.64 -15.80
N LYS A 48 22.63 13.90 -14.66
CA LYS A 48 22.79 14.45 -13.31
C LYS A 48 24.06 13.93 -12.61
N THR A 49 25.05 13.45 -13.34
CA THR A 49 26.28 12.86 -12.77
C THR A 49 27.17 13.85 -12.04
N ASP A 50 27.00 15.13 -12.26
CA ASP A 50 27.67 16.24 -11.58
C ASP A 50 26.92 16.77 -10.35
N ILE A 51 25.73 16.23 -10.07
CA ILE A 51 24.88 16.58 -8.94
C ILE A 51 24.98 15.47 -7.89
N ALA A 52 25.23 15.83 -6.62
CA ALA A 52 25.21 14.87 -5.53
C ALA A 52 23.77 14.39 -5.30
N PHE A 53 23.57 13.07 -5.31
CA PHE A 53 22.30 12.49 -4.94
C PHE A 53 21.99 12.74 -3.45
N SER A 54 20.76 13.13 -3.16
CA SER A 54 20.25 13.29 -1.79
C SER A 54 18.87 12.70 -1.70
N TYR A 55 18.61 11.92 -0.66
CA TYR A 55 17.27 11.33 -0.39
C TYR A 55 16.18 12.38 -0.21
N ASP A 56 16.53 13.56 0.31
CA ASP A 56 15.59 14.63 0.59
C ASP A 56 15.33 15.56 -0.61
N ASN A 57 16.10 15.42 -1.69
CA ASN A 57 16.15 16.44 -2.73
C ASN A 57 16.41 15.86 -4.14
N TYR A 58 16.21 14.57 -4.35
CA TYR A 58 16.25 14.04 -5.71
C TYR A 58 14.94 14.39 -6.41
N ASP A 59 15.06 14.93 -7.64
CA ASP A 59 13.87 15.22 -8.46
C ASP A 59 13.14 13.93 -8.83
N ALA A 60 12.16 13.60 -8.06
CA ALA A 60 11.15 12.64 -8.42
C ALA A 60 10.16 13.29 -9.41
N GLU A 61 10.61 13.64 -10.63
CA GLU A 61 9.67 13.92 -11.75
C GLU A 61 8.99 12.63 -12.24
N VAL A 62 9.39 11.51 -11.69
CA VAL A 62 8.63 10.27 -11.73
C VAL A 62 7.83 10.29 -10.45
N THR A 63 6.52 10.37 -10.53
CA THR A 63 5.65 10.17 -9.37
C THR A 63 6.19 8.97 -8.62
N PRO A 64 6.64 9.11 -7.38
CA PRO A 64 7.04 7.95 -6.62
C PRO A 64 5.82 7.05 -6.59
N ASP A 65 5.97 5.87 -7.18
CA ASP A 65 5.09 4.77 -6.81
C ASP A 65 5.14 4.70 -5.28
N PRO A 66 4.01 4.55 -4.62
CA PRO A 66 3.92 4.69 -3.18
C PRO A 66 5.05 3.93 -2.52
N GLU A 67 5.66 4.56 -1.53
CA GLU A 67 6.82 4.04 -0.80
C GLU A 67 6.76 2.52 -0.65
N PRO A 68 7.88 1.80 -0.85
CA PRO A 68 7.91 0.36 -0.67
C PRO A 68 7.25 0.07 0.68
N ASN A 69 6.17 -0.70 0.64
CA ASN A 69 5.31 -1.03 1.77
C ASN A 69 6.09 -0.89 3.08
N PRO A 70 5.90 0.17 3.86
CA PRO A 70 6.61 0.30 5.12
C PRO A 70 6.38 -0.99 5.88
N ASP A 71 7.42 -1.50 6.53
CA ASP A 71 7.22 -2.54 7.53
C ASP A 71 5.96 -2.22 8.31
N PRO A 72 5.07 -3.18 8.59
CA PRO A 72 3.81 -2.92 9.27
C PRO A 72 4.06 -1.89 10.35
N ILE A 73 3.41 -0.74 10.26
CA ILE A 73 3.66 0.36 11.19
C ILE A 73 3.28 -0.15 12.55
N ASP A 74 4.28 -0.53 13.33
CA ASP A 74 4.08 -0.89 14.73
C ASP A 74 3.88 0.39 15.52
N GLY A 75 2.77 0.48 16.24
CA GLY A 75 2.48 1.59 17.13
C GLY A 75 1.15 2.28 16.86
N GLU A 76 0.90 3.31 17.63
CA GLU A 76 -0.35 4.08 17.57
C GLU A 76 -0.35 5.02 16.36
N GLN A 77 -1.34 4.88 15.49
CA GLN A 77 -1.53 5.66 14.28
C GLN A 77 -2.85 6.43 14.32
N THR A 78 -2.91 7.57 13.63
CA THR A 78 -4.13 8.37 13.53
C THR A 78 -4.65 8.39 12.10
N TYR A 79 -5.88 7.94 11.93
CA TYR A 79 -6.59 7.89 10.66
C TYR A 79 -7.73 8.90 10.65
N VAL A 80 -7.91 9.59 9.54
CA VAL A 80 -8.97 10.57 9.34
C VAL A 80 -10.05 9.99 8.45
N LYS A 81 -11.32 10.23 8.77
CA LYS A 81 -12.45 9.76 7.98
C LYS A 81 -12.43 10.42 6.60
N VAL A 82 -12.44 9.61 5.56
CA VAL A 82 -12.65 10.06 4.19
C VAL A 82 -14.12 10.37 3.98
N THR A 83 -14.44 11.54 3.50
CA THR A 83 -15.81 12.01 3.25
C THR A 83 -16.11 12.28 1.78
N ASP A 84 -15.07 12.39 0.96
CA ASP A 84 -15.17 12.62 -0.49
C ASP A 84 -14.23 11.69 -1.26
N ASN A 85 -14.69 11.17 -2.39
CA ASN A 85 -13.92 10.25 -3.20
C ASN A 85 -12.62 10.86 -3.75
N SER A 86 -12.55 12.19 -3.86
CA SER A 86 -11.32 12.89 -4.28
C SER A 86 -10.19 12.83 -3.25
N GLU A 87 -10.49 12.43 -2.02
CA GLU A 87 -9.50 12.23 -0.95
C GLU A 87 -8.84 10.85 -1.04
N ILE A 88 -9.41 9.93 -1.84
CA ILE A 88 -8.88 8.58 -2.02
C ILE A 88 -7.69 8.64 -2.97
N GLN A 89 -6.52 8.21 -2.51
CA GLN A 89 -5.30 8.19 -3.28
C GLN A 89 -4.65 6.80 -3.24
N SER A 90 -4.13 6.37 -4.38
CA SER A 90 -3.27 5.18 -4.45
C SER A 90 -2.03 5.39 -3.56
N GLY A 91 -1.64 4.36 -2.82
CA GLY A 91 -0.56 4.44 -1.84
C GLY A 91 -0.98 4.90 -0.45
N ALA A 92 -2.23 5.30 -0.26
CA ALA A 92 -2.70 5.70 1.07
C ALA A 92 -2.87 4.48 1.99
N HIS A 93 -2.43 4.65 3.23
CA HIS A 93 -2.70 3.71 4.32
C HIS A 93 -4.04 4.04 4.95
N CYS A 94 -4.89 3.05 5.16
CA CYS A 94 -6.24 3.25 5.65
C CYS A 94 -6.74 2.12 6.55
N LEU A 95 -7.84 2.37 7.24
CA LEU A 95 -8.64 1.37 7.93
C LEU A 95 -9.98 1.21 7.22
N LEU A 96 -10.46 -0.01 7.07
CA LEU A 96 -11.84 -0.27 6.68
C LEU A 96 -12.71 -0.34 7.92
N VAL A 97 -13.58 0.67 8.10
CA VAL A 97 -14.37 0.85 9.32
C VAL A 97 -15.85 0.84 9.01
N TYR A 98 -16.59 0.02 9.73
CA TYR A 98 -18.04 0.10 9.81
C TYR A 98 -18.43 0.97 11.01
N GLU A 99 -19.09 2.07 10.75
CA GLU A 99 -19.55 3.03 11.77
C GLU A 99 -21.02 2.83 12.10
N THR A 100 -21.33 2.82 13.38
CA THR A 100 -22.68 2.88 13.91
C THR A 100 -22.88 4.22 14.62
N GLU A 101 -24.11 4.51 15.07
CA GLU A 101 -24.39 5.77 15.83
C GLU A 101 -23.51 5.95 17.07
N THR A 102 -22.94 4.90 17.62
CA THR A 102 -22.23 4.93 18.91
C THR A 102 -20.82 4.33 18.89
N LYS A 103 -20.45 3.57 17.85
CA LYS A 103 -19.19 2.84 17.79
C LYS A 103 -18.68 2.67 16.35
N GLY A 104 -17.38 2.60 16.20
CA GLY A 104 -16.71 2.10 15.01
C GLY A 104 -16.24 0.66 15.18
N TYR A 105 -16.22 -0.10 14.11
CA TYR A 105 -15.68 -1.45 14.03
C TYR A 105 -14.73 -1.52 12.84
N ALA A 106 -13.45 -1.69 13.11
CA ALA A 106 -12.42 -1.82 12.07
C ALA A 106 -12.15 -3.28 11.76
N LEU A 107 -11.81 -3.55 10.49
CA LEU A 107 -11.39 -4.87 10.04
C LEU A 107 -10.13 -5.29 10.79
N ALA A 108 -10.12 -6.54 11.28
CA ALA A 108 -9.05 -7.10 12.11
C ALA A 108 -8.64 -8.49 11.59
N ASP A 109 -8.17 -9.38 12.47
CA ASP A 109 -7.58 -10.65 12.08
C ASP A 109 -8.46 -11.52 11.18
N MET A 110 -7.85 -12.19 10.22
CA MET A 110 -8.52 -13.16 9.37
C MET A 110 -8.98 -14.38 10.20
N ILE A 111 -10.25 -14.72 10.10
CA ILE A 111 -10.79 -15.91 10.74
C ILE A 111 -10.24 -17.16 10.03
N SER A 112 -9.85 -18.17 10.81
CA SER A 112 -9.27 -19.43 10.36
C SER A 112 -10.12 -20.11 9.26
N SER A 113 -9.85 -19.91 8.04
CA SER A 113 -10.30 -20.58 6.82
C SER A 113 -10.18 -19.67 5.58
N GLY A 114 -9.59 -18.49 5.71
CA GLY A 114 -9.38 -17.55 4.59
C GLY A 114 -10.68 -16.99 3.97
N LYS A 115 -11.80 -17.06 4.70
CA LYS A 115 -13.12 -16.73 4.15
C LYS A 115 -13.84 -15.55 4.82
N ALA A 116 -13.30 -15.02 5.90
CA ALA A 116 -13.88 -13.90 6.61
C ALA A 116 -12.84 -13.22 7.50
N TYR A 117 -13.00 -11.93 7.69
CA TYR A 117 -12.26 -11.16 8.67
C TYR A 117 -13.10 -11.01 9.96
N SER A 118 -12.41 -10.95 11.09
CA SER A 118 -12.97 -10.43 12.31
C SER A 118 -12.99 -8.90 12.28
N TYR A 119 -13.57 -8.28 13.26
CA TYR A 119 -13.50 -6.84 13.46
C TYR A 119 -13.30 -6.53 14.93
N THR A 120 -12.62 -5.44 15.20
CA THR A 120 -12.38 -4.92 16.54
C THR A 120 -13.04 -3.56 16.71
N SER A 121 -13.45 -3.23 17.95
CA SER A 121 -14.06 -1.94 18.21
C SER A 121 -13.01 -0.84 18.25
N VAL A 122 -13.30 0.27 17.60
CA VAL A 122 -12.46 1.48 17.61
C VAL A 122 -13.27 2.68 18.09
N THR A 123 -12.59 3.63 18.70
CA THR A 123 -13.20 4.89 19.14
C THR A 123 -13.03 5.94 18.06
N ILE A 124 -14.15 6.51 17.60
CA ILE A 124 -14.14 7.62 16.66
C ILE A 124 -14.31 8.91 17.45
N SER A 125 -13.43 9.87 17.28
CA SER A 125 -13.48 11.19 17.89
C SER A 125 -13.12 12.27 16.88
N ASN A 126 -14.02 13.22 16.63
CA ASN A 126 -13.82 14.29 15.63
C ASN A 126 -13.43 13.75 14.23
N ASP A 127 -14.14 12.71 13.78
CA ASP A 127 -13.87 12.02 12.50
C ASP A 127 -12.46 11.40 12.40
N GLN A 128 -11.84 11.09 13.53
CA GLN A 128 -10.52 10.48 13.62
C GLN A 128 -10.54 9.22 14.48
N ILE A 129 -9.66 8.29 14.16
CA ILE A 129 -9.36 7.08 14.93
C ILE A 129 -7.88 7.09 15.22
N THR A 130 -7.49 7.05 16.50
CA THR A 130 -6.11 6.81 16.92
C THR A 130 -6.04 5.43 17.55
N THR A 131 -5.25 4.54 17.01
CA THR A 131 -5.17 3.14 17.41
C THR A 131 -3.83 2.53 17.02
N GLU A 132 -3.41 1.52 17.77
CA GLU A 132 -2.38 0.58 17.28
C GLU A 132 -2.96 -0.24 16.13
N VAL A 133 -2.11 -0.63 15.18
CA VAL A 133 -2.49 -1.44 14.02
C VAL A 133 -1.60 -2.67 13.91
N ASN A 134 -2.08 -3.68 13.20
CA ASN A 134 -1.35 -4.91 12.86
C ASN A 134 -0.89 -5.78 14.04
N ALA A 135 -1.11 -5.37 15.29
CA ALA A 135 -0.94 -6.24 16.45
C ALA A 135 -2.11 -7.25 16.55
N ASP A 136 -1.97 -8.29 17.40
CA ASP A 136 -3.01 -9.30 17.56
C ASP A 136 -4.28 -8.70 18.12
N GLY A 137 -5.41 -8.88 17.43
CA GLY A 137 -6.71 -8.33 17.79
C GLY A 137 -6.89 -6.83 17.52
N MET A 138 -5.90 -6.16 16.97
CA MET A 138 -5.95 -4.77 16.54
C MET A 138 -6.43 -4.63 15.10
N PRO A 139 -6.85 -3.43 14.67
CA PRO A 139 -7.18 -3.17 13.27
C PRO A 139 -6.03 -3.55 12.32
N HIS A 140 -6.38 -4.14 11.18
CA HIS A 140 -5.42 -4.29 10.09
C HIS A 140 -5.29 -2.98 9.32
N GLU A 141 -4.08 -2.54 9.13
CA GLU A 141 -3.78 -1.47 8.22
C GLU A 141 -3.81 -1.99 6.79
N LEU A 142 -4.54 -1.28 5.95
CA LEU A 142 -4.75 -1.61 4.55
C LEU A 142 -4.02 -0.59 3.69
N LEU A 143 -3.46 -1.03 2.58
CA LEU A 143 -2.84 -0.18 1.58
C LEU A 143 -3.77 -0.10 0.36
N LEU A 144 -4.13 1.12 -0.03
CA LEU A 144 -4.84 1.37 -1.27
C LEU A 144 -3.86 1.36 -2.46
N GLY A 145 -4.20 0.64 -3.50
CA GLY A 145 -3.48 0.64 -4.77
C GLY A 145 -4.43 0.84 -5.94
N GLY A 146 -3.92 0.73 -7.16
CA GLY A 146 -4.73 0.84 -8.38
C GLY A 146 -5.00 2.28 -8.80
N GLU A 147 -5.95 2.44 -9.71
CA GLU A 147 -6.32 3.69 -10.35
C GLU A 147 -7.77 4.05 -10.01
N PRO A 148 -8.22 5.30 -10.22
CA PRO A 148 -9.62 5.67 -10.07
C PRO A 148 -10.56 4.72 -10.83
N ASP A 149 -11.65 4.31 -10.18
CA ASP A 149 -12.63 3.31 -10.64
C ASP A 149 -12.13 1.85 -10.68
N ALA A 150 -10.90 1.58 -10.21
CA ALA A 150 -10.32 0.24 -10.13
C ALA A 150 -9.32 0.12 -8.96
N TYR A 151 -9.68 0.67 -7.80
CA TYR A 151 -8.84 0.60 -6.61
C TYR A 151 -8.68 -0.84 -6.12
N THR A 152 -7.50 -1.15 -5.61
CA THR A 152 -7.22 -2.41 -4.91
C THR A 152 -6.98 -2.12 -3.43
N ILE A 153 -7.35 -3.06 -2.58
CA ILE A 153 -7.16 -2.95 -1.13
C ILE A 153 -6.28 -4.12 -0.69
N TYR A 154 -5.10 -3.83 -0.20
CA TYR A 154 -4.12 -4.83 0.23
C TYR A 154 -3.99 -4.84 1.76
N ASP A 155 -4.18 -5.99 2.37
CA ASP A 155 -3.96 -6.21 3.80
C ASP A 155 -2.46 -6.46 4.04
N THR A 156 -1.79 -5.50 4.64
CA THR A 156 -0.34 -5.51 4.83
C THR A 156 0.10 -6.55 5.85
N LYS A 157 -0.73 -6.87 6.86
CA LYS A 157 -0.45 -7.89 7.87
C LYS A 157 -0.56 -9.30 7.31
N SER A 158 -1.62 -9.56 6.54
CA SER A 158 -1.91 -10.90 6.00
C SER A 158 -1.25 -11.15 4.66
N ASN A 159 -0.72 -10.13 3.99
CA ASN A 159 -0.13 -10.17 2.66
C ASN A 159 -1.09 -10.68 1.57
N VAL A 160 -2.31 -10.19 1.57
CA VAL A 160 -3.37 -10.56 0.61
C VAL A 160 -4.19 -9.35 0.18
N TYR A 161 -4.76 -9.41 -1.02
CA TYR A 161 -5.76 -8.44 -1.46
C TYR A 161 -7.14 -8.79 -0.91
N LEU A 162 -7.94 -7.79 -0.59
CA LEU A 162 -9.36 -7.96 -0.32
C LEU A 162 -10.10 -8.20 -1.64
N SER A 163 -11.05 -9.12 -1.62
CA SER A 163 -11.84 -9.51 -2.79
C SER A 163 -13.32 -9.61 -2.42
N LEU A 164 -14.19 -9.08 -3.28
CA LEU A 164 -15.64 -9.20 -3.14
C LEU A 164 -16.25 -9.88 -4.37
N PRO A 165 -16.28 -11.22 -4.42
CA PRO A 165 -16.89 -11.95 -5.51
C PRO A 165 -18.38 -11.61 -5.65
N SER A 166 -18.83 -11.34 -6.87
CA SER A 166 -20.23 -10.98 -7.16
C SER A 166 -21.27 -12.04 -6.78
N SER A 167 -20.84 -13.27 -6.56
CA SER A 167 -21.69 -14.39 -6.16
C SER A 167 -21.85 -14.55 -4.65
N ASP A 168 -21.18 -13.74 -3.87
CA ASP A 168 -21.06 -13.93 -2.43
C ASP A 168 -21.04 -12.54 -1.75
N ASN A 169 -21.82 -12.34 -0.72
CA ASN A 169 -21.83 -11.09 0.05
C ASN A 169 -20.77 -11.11 1.19
N ALA A 170 -19.75 -11.94 1.05
CA ALA A 170 -18.69 -12.08 2.04
C ALA A 170 -17.36 -11.55 1.46
N LEU A 171 -16.70 -10.71 2.22
CA LEU A 171 -15.33 -10.29 1.94
C LEU A 171 -14.41 -11.52 1.96
N LYS A 172 -13.62 -11.68 0.93
CA LYS A 172 -12.64 -12.76 0.76
C LYS A 172 -11.26 -12.17 0.53
N THR A 173 -10.29 -13.05 0.35
CA THR A 173 -8.90 -12.70 0.06
C THR A 173 -8.44 -13.32 -1.24
N ALA A 174 -7.51 -12.65 -1.91
CA ALA A 174 -6.80 -13.13 -3.08
C ALA A 174 -5.30 -12.85 -2.93
N GLU A 175 -4.45 -13.74 -3.40
CA GLU A 175 -2.99 -13.56 -3.37
C GLU A 175 -2.53 -12.58 -4.45
N THR A 176 -3.32 -12.43 -5.52
CA THR A 176 -3.02 -11.55 -6.65
C THR A 176 -4.30 -10.91 -7.17
N VAL A 177 -4.18 -9.73 -7.74
CA VAL A 177 -5.28 -9.07 -8.48
C VAL A 177 -5.42 -9.76 -9.83
N THR A 178 -6.55 -10.43 -10.06
CA THR A 178 -6.80 -11.18 -11.30
C THR A 178 -7.98 -10.63 -12.10
N GLY A 179 -8.75 -9.72 -11.53
CA GLY A 179 -9.92 -9.18 -12.19
C GLY A 179 -10.73 -8.22 -11.31
N PRO A 180 -11.97 -7.93 -11.71
CA PRO A 180 -12.79 -6.92 -11.06
C PRO A 180 -13.24 -7.28 -9.63
N THR A 181 -13.05 -8.51 -9.18
CA THR A 181 -13.40 -8.93 -7.81
C THR A 181 -12.45 -8.38 -6.75
N GLU A 182 -11.22 -8.01 -7.12
CA GLU A 182 -10.21 -7.38 -6.29
C GLU A 182 -10.10 -5.87 -6.56
N GLN A 183 -10.99 -5.30 -7.41
CA GLN A 183 -11.06 -3.89 -7.75
C GLN A 183 -12.36 -3.29 -7.21
N TRP A 184 -12.28 -2.10 -6.63
CA TRP A 184 -13.33 -1.42 -5.86
C TRP A 184 -13.65 -0.04 -6.44
#